data_1b9bb85696208b48cbb20d5cf802f00d
#
_entry.id   1b9bb85696208b48cbb20d5cf802f00d
#
_cell.length_a   1.000
_cell.length_b   1.000
_cell.length_c   1.000
_cell.angle_alpha   90.00
_cell.angle_beta   90.00
_cell.angle_gamma   90.00
#
_symmetry.space_group_name_H-M   'P 1'
#
loop_
_entity.id
_entity.type
_entity.pdbx_description
1 polymer ?
#
loop_
_entity_poly.entity_id
_entity_poly.type
_entity_poly.pdbx_seq_one_letter_code
_entity_poly.pdbx_strand_id
1 'polypeptide(L)'
;QYVDHLVDIFQRYPSDQPYITLLGHQYTPENFAYHALKLNDRYKADVLLKAAKKMGYYAKLCLVTAYQSGTPVDDGYNYSYGEEGGDENAEIDEIHDESLDIENWLDNEYPALSHIHFEENDLITSFAVDEGEPIVKESTGFMGNYGPDLTHWYHHAAVVIWSPEQNVQLLAQQDVATQLSWMAYFTQNQTASKLEIAAINQQLDYGFGDRCRQPDHFNAVVDWLIWQNHQAFLNKIEYEYLQLLFNRIDAEYWQKLLDWLPQNEHVQFFEKITTEIYPSLLE
;
A
#
# COMPACT_ATOMS: atom_id res chain seq x y z
N GLN A 1 -10.10 9.76 -27.04
CA GLN A 1 -9.56 11.13 -27.15
C GLN A 1 -8.93 11.62 -25.84
N TYR A 2 -9.66 11.70 -24.69
CA TYR A 2 -9.06 12.13 -23.41
C TYR A 2 -8.02 11.13 -22.86
N VAL A 3 -8.30 9.84 -22.96
CA VAL A 3 -7.38 8.77 -22.56
C VAL A 3 -6.08 8.86 -23.37
N ASP A 4 -6.17 9.04 -24.69
CA ASP A 4 -4.99 9.14 -25.56
C ASP A 4 -4.17 10.38 -25.22
N HIS A 5 -4.84 11.49 -24.95
CA HIS A 5 -4.17 12.72 -24.54
C HIS A 5 -3.43 12.58 -23.20
N LEU A 6 -4.03 11.91 -22.21
CA LEU A 6 -3.34 11.63 -20.94
C LEU A 6 -2.14 10.70 -21.13
N VAL A 7 -2.27 9.66 -21.96
CA VAL A 7 -1.14 8.77 -22.30
C VAL A 7 0.00 9.59 -22.89
N ASP A 8 -0.28 10.49 -23.84
CA ASP A 8 0.71 11.37 -24.43
C ASP A 8 1.37 12.30 -23.38
N ILE A 9 0.61 12.83 -22.43
CA ILE A 9 1.13 13.67 -21.34
C ILE A 9 2.08 12.85 -20.46
N PHE A 10 1.66 11.70 -19.95
CA PHE A 10 2.49 10.86 -19.07
C PHE A 10 3.76 10.38 -19.78
N GLN A 11 3.69 10.05 -21.07
CA GLN A 11 4.87 9.69 -21.87
C GLN A 11 5.82 10.87 -22.11
N ARG A 12 5.27 12.07 -22.23
CA ARG A 12 6.05 13.30 -22.46
C ARG A 12 6.70 13.84 -21.20
N TYR A 13 6.05 13.64 -20.07
CA TYR A 13 6.49 14.11 -18.76
C TYR A 13 6.57 12.93 -17.78
N PRO A 14 7.54 11.99 -17.99
CA PRO A 14 7.73 10.88 -17.07
C PRO A 14 8.13 11.41 -15.69
N SER A 15 7.65 10.78 -14.64
CA SER A 15 8.00 11.07 -13.25
C SER A 15 8.73 9.89 -12.63
N ASP A 16 9.65 10.17 -11.72
CA ASP A 16 10.29 9.15 -10.88
C ASP A 16 9.39 8.77 -9.69
N GLN A 17 8.37 9.59 -9.40
CA GLN A 17 7.37 9.36 -8.35
C GLN A 17 6.01 8.98 -8.93
N PRO A 18 5.15 8.27 -8.19
CA PRO A 18 3.77 8.03 -8.59
C PRO A 18 3.03 9.32 -8.91
N TYR A 19 2.14 9.27 -9.88
CA TYR A 19 1.21 10.39 -10.15
C TYR A 19 0.03 10.28 -9.21
N ILE A 20 -0.16 11.24 -8.32
CA ILE A 20 -1.26 11.32 -7.37
C ILE A 20 -2.20 12.44 -7.82
N THR A 21 -3.34 12.09 -8.40
CA THR A 21 -4.30 13.08 -8.94
C THR A 21 -5.51 13.19 -8.02
N LEU A 22 -5.69 14.35 -7.39
CA LEU A 22 -6.89 14.62 -6.60
C LEU A 22 -8.12 14.77 -7.49
N LEU A 23 -9.23 14.23 -7.03
CA LEU A 23 -10.55 14.44 -7.60
C LEU A 23 -11.20 15.69 -6.95
N GLY A 24 -12.34 16.11 -7.48
CA GLY A 24 -12.90 17.43 -7.11
C GLY A 24 -13.70 17.47 -5.80
N HIS A 25 -13.89 16.33 -5.10
CA HIS A 25 -14.74 16.29 -3.92
C HIS A 25 -14.12 15.53 -2.78
N GLN A 26 -14.54 15.89 -1.58
CA GLN A 26 -14.25 15.16 -0.35
C GLN A 26 -15.28 14.03 -0.14
N TYR A 27 -14.82 12.95 0.52
CA TYR A 27 -15.61 11.76 0.86
C TYR A 27 -15.23 11.29 2.26
N THR A 28 -16.20 10.79 3.02
CA THR A 28 -15.87 10.09 4.27
C THR A 28 -15.40 8.66 3.95
N PRO A 29 -14.56 8.05 4.79
CA PRO A 29 -14.12 6.67 4.59
C PRO A 29 -15.30 5.69 4.38
N GLU A 30 -16.41 5.86 5.12
CA GLU A 30 -17.60 5.01 5.04
C GLU A 30 -18.35 5.14 3.71
N ASN A 31 -18.29 6.32 3.09
CA ASN A 31 -18.98 6.62 1.83
C ASN A 31 -18.07 6.53 0.61
N PHE A 32 -16.78 6.21 0.82
CA PHE A 32 -15.82 6.12 -0.26
C PHE A 32 -15.95 4.78 -0.98
N ALA A 33 -16.61 4.80 -2.11
CA ALA A 33 -16.77 3.65 -3.00
C ALA A 33 -16.84 4.13 -4.44
N TYR A 34 -16.38 3.33 -5.39
CA TYR A 34 -16.34 3.69 -6.81
C TYR A 34 -17.72 4.11 -7.35
N HIS A 35 -18.78 3.39 -6.97
CA HIS A 35 -20.14 3.70 -7.39
C HIS A 35 -20.73 4.95 -6.72
N ALA A 36 -20.18 5.37 -5.58
CA ALA A 36 -20.59 6.55 -4.83
C ALA A 36 -19.85 7.82 -5.26
N LEU A 37 -18.83 7.72 -6.11
CA LEU A 37 -18.16 8.90 -6.65
C LEU A 37 -19.14 9.80 -7.38
N LYS A 38 -19.06 11.11 -7.12
CA LYS A 38 -19.81 12.13 -7.84
C LYS A 38 -19.45 12.08 -9.33
N LEU A 39 -20.38 12.48 -10.20
CA LEU A 39 -20.29 12.27 -11.64
C LEU A 39 -18.95 12.72 -12.26
N ASN A 40 -18.48 13.91 -11.90
CA ASN A 40 -17.22 14.46 -12.43
C ASN A 40 -16.01 13.65 -11.96
N ASP A 41 -15.99 13.24 -10.68
CA ASP A 41 -14.90 12.47 -10.09
C ASP A 41 -14.88 11.08 -10.69
N ARG A 42 -16.04 10.45 -10.83
CA ARG A 42 -16.15 9.17 -11.49
C ARG A 42 -15.64 9.20 -12.92
N TYR A 43 -16.00 10.25 -13.67
CA TYR A 43 -15.52 10.42 -15.05
C TYR A 43 -14.00 10.62 -15.09
N LYS A 44 -13.43 11.48 -14.23
CA LYS A 44 -12.00 11.70 -14.12
C LYS A 44 -11.27 10.39 -13.76
N ALA A 45 -11.76 9.69 -12.72
CA ALA A 45 -11.21 8.41 -12.30
C ALA A 45 -11.22 7.38 -13.46
N ASP A 46 -12.32 7.25 -14.17
CA ASP A 46 -12.44 6.35 -15.33
C ASP A 46 -11.39 6.64 -16.41
N VAL A 47 -11.18 7.91 -16.72
CA VAL A 47 -10.22 8.32 -17.77
C VAL A 47 -8.79 8.03 -17.31
N LEU A 48 -8.47 8.33 -16.05
CA LEU A 48 -7.15 8.07 -15.46
C LEU A 48 -6.83 6.57 -15.39
N LEU A 49 -7.76 5.76 -14.87
CA LEU A 49 -7.61 4.30 -14.80
C LEU A 49 -7.43 3.66 -16.19
N LYS A 50 -8.19 4.12 -17.19
CA LYS A 50 -8.07 3.65 -18.58
C LYS A 50 -6.74 4.07 -19.21
N ALA A 51 -6.24 5.28 -18.90
CA ALA A 51 -4.94 5.74 -19.39
C ALA A 51 -3.80 4.90 -18.78
N ALA A 52 -3.83 4.66 -17.47
CA ALA A 52 -2.88 3.79 -16.79
C ALA A 52 -2.86 2.39 -17.39
N LYS A 53 -4.03 1.77 -17.55
CA LYS A 53 -4.16 0.43 -18.17
C LYS A 53 -3.59 0.40 -19.58
N LYS A 54 -3.81 1.45 -20.38
CA LYS A 54 -3.27 1.55 -21.76
C LYS A 54 -1.75 1.64 -21.79
N MET A 55 -1.14 2.24 -20.76
CA MET A 55 0.32 2.33 -20.60
C MET A 55 0.94 1.07 -19.98
N GLY A 56 0.15 0.13 -19.47
CA GLY A 56 0.65 -0.98 -18.67
C GLY A 56 1.09 -0.54 -17.26
N TYR A 57 0.55 0.55 -16.75
CA TYR A 57 0.80 1.08 -15.42
C TYR A 57 -0.24 0.57 -14.43
N TYR A 58 0.14 0.50 -13.17
CA TYR A 58 -0.79 0.27 -12.06
C TYR A 58 -1.56 1.54 -11.75
N ALA A 59 -2.79 1.38 -11.29
CA ALA A 59 -3.60 2.51 -10.86
C ALA A 59 -4.63 2.10 -9.82
N LYS A 60 -4.83 2.94 -8.80
CA LYS A 60 -5.74 2.63 -7.71
C LYS A 60 -6.39 3.91 -7.18
N LEU A 61 -7.66 3.80 -6.76
CA LEU A 61 -8.38 4.85 -6.05
C LEU A 61 -8.10 4.76 -4.56
N CYS A 62 -7.96 5.91 -3.92
CA CYS A 62 -7.71 6.03 -2.49
C CYS A 62 -8.29 7.36 -1.96
N LEU A 63 -8.25 7.53 -0.65
CA LEU A 63 -8.37 8.84 -0.01
C LEU A 63 -6.98 9.40 0.28
N VAL A 64 -6.76 10.65 -0.10
CA VAL A 64 -5.67 11.48 0.41
C VAL A 64 -6.23 12.23 1.59
N THR A 65 -5.65 12.01 2.76
CA THR A 65 -6.05 12.62 4.03
C THR A 65 -5.04 13.68 4.41
N ALA A 66 -5.48 14.93 4.49
CA ALA A 66 -4.73 15.99 5.13
C ALA A 66 -5.23 16.14 6.57
N TYR A 67 -4.30 16.13 7.49
CA TYR A 67 -4.50 16.31 8.92
C TYR A 67 -3.82 17.60 9.36
N GLN A 68 -4.53 18.40 10.16
CA GLN A 68 -4.00 19.60 10.80
C GLN A 68 -4.44 19.64 12.25
N SER A 69 -3.52 19.93 13.15
CA SER A 69 -3.81 20.19 14.54
C SER A 69 -3.17 21.49 15.00
N GLY A 70 -3.89 22.26 15.80
CA GLY A 70 -3.40 23.56 16.24
C GLY A 70 -4.31 24.24 17.25
N THR A 71 -3.92 25.47 17.65
CA THR A 71 -4.71 26.29 18.54
C THR A 71 -5.85 26.97 17.80
N PRO A 72 -7.05 27.07 18.41
CA PRO A 72 -8.15 27.83 17.84
C PRO A 72 -7.88 29.32 17.83
N VAL A 73 -8.52 30.03 16.92
CA VAL A 73 -8.57 31.49 16.92
C VAL A 73 -9.17 31.98 18.23
N ASP A 74 -8.41 32.81 18.98
CA ASP A 74 -8.91 33.43 20.20
C ASP A 74 -9.77 34.66 19.85
N ASP A 75 -11.06 34.43 19.70
CA ASP A 75 -12.06 35.50 19.46
C ASP A 75 -12.49 36.23 20.75
N GLY A 76 -11.88 35.88 21.88
CA GLY A 76 -12.08 36.56 23.19
C GLY A 76 -13.46 36.34 23.82
N TYR A 77 -14.34 35.57 23.19
CA TYR A 77 -15.73 35.41 23.64
C TYR A 77 -16.16 33.99 24.03
N ASN A 78 -15.44 32.94 23.64
CA ASN A 78 -15.95 31.57 23.71
C ASN A 78 -15.35 30.64 24.77
N TYR A 79 -14.46 31.10 25.62
CA TYR A 79 -13.95 30.26 26.70
C TYR A 79 -14.75 30.46 28.00
N SER A 80 -15.96 29.88 28.05
CA SER A 80 -16.69 29.76 29.28
C SER A 80 -16.05 28.67 30.12
N TYR A 81 -15.47 29.07 31.26
CA TYR A 81 -14.99 28.14 32.29
C TYR A 81 -16.12 27.18 32.68
N GLY A 82 -16.05 25.93 32.23
CA GLY A 82 -16.94 24.88 32.70
C GLY A 82 -17.70 24.09 31.63
N GLU A 83 -17.57 24.37 30.36
CA GLU A 83 -18.09 23.49 29.30
C GLU A 83 -17.02 22.48 28.88
N GLU A 84 -17.33 21.19 29.06
CA GLU A 84 -16.53 20.06 28.59
C GLU A 84 -16.63 19.95 27.04
N GLY A 85 -16.03 20.89 26.35
CA GLY A 85 -15.98 20.87 24.89
C GLY A 85 -15.63 22.25 24.35
N GLY A 86 -14.53 22.36 23.63
CA GLY A 86 -14.21 23.55 22.83
C GLY A 86 -15.23 23.68 21.68
N ASP A 87 -15.26 24.88 21.07
CA ASP A 87 -16.07 25.09 19.86
C ASP A 87 -15.43 24.30 18.68
N GLU A 88 -16.06 23.18 18.32
CA GLU A 88 -15.64 22.36 17.17
C GLU A 88 -15.72 23.13 15.83
N ASN A 89 -16.40 24.27 15.80
CA ASN A 89 -16.51 25.11 14.62
C ASN A 89 -15.47 26.23 14.57
N ALA A 90 -14.63 26.37 15.60
CA ALA A 90 -13.56 27.33 15.57
C ALA A 90 -12.56 27.04 14.43
N GLU A 91 -11.91 28.08 13.92
CA GLU A 91 -10.83 27.97 12.97
C GLU A 91 -9.51 27.78 13.70
N ILE A 92 -8.56 27.07 13.08
CA ILE A 92 -7.20 26.95 13.59
C ILE A 92 -6.44 28.26 13.28
N ASP A 93 -5.86 28.90 14.30
CA ASP A 93 -5.03 30.11 14.15
C ASP A 93 -3.55 29.73 13.92
N GLU A 94 -3.02 28.83 14.74
CA GLU A 94 -1.64 28.38 14.63
C GLU A 94 -1.60 26.86 14.52
N ILE A 95 -1.08 26.35 13.39
CA ILE A 95 -0.91 24.92 13.14
C ILE A 95 0.37 24.46 13.86
N HIS A 96 0.23 23.42 14.71
CA HIS A 96 1.35 22.81 15.43
C HIS A 96 1.81 21.50 14.79
N ASP A 97 0.88 20.76 14.20
CA ASP A 97 1.16 19.48 13.56
C ASP A 97 0.31 19.34 12.29
N GLU A 98 0.93 18.84 11.23
CA GLU A 98 0.28 18.55 9.96
C GLU A 98 0.83 17.27 9.34
N SER A 99 -0.01 16.50 8.70
CA SER A 99 0.40 15.35 7.91
C SER A 99 -0.43 15.20 6.65
N LEU A 100 0.13 14.48 5.68
CA LEU A 100 -0.51 14.15 4.43
C LEU A 100 -0.28 12.67 4.15
N ASP A 101 -1.35 11.89 4.12
CA ASP A 101 -1.29 10.44 4.00
C ASP A 101 -2.27 9.91 2.94
N ILE A 102 -1.97 8.71 2.43
CA ILE A 102 -2.89 7.95 1.58
C ILE A 102 -3.53 6.86 2.41
N GLU A 103 -4.84 6.88 2.46
CA GLU A 103 -5.64 5.93 3.21
C GLU A 103 -6.77 5.33 2.36
N ASN A 104 -7.44 4.32 2.91
CA ASN A 104 -8.68 3.79 2.35
C ASN A 104 -8.61 3.46 0.86
N TRP A 105 -7.61 2.64 0.48
CA TRP A 105 -7.51 2.13 -0.87
C TRP A 105 -8.76 1.34 -1.25
N LEU A 106 -9.40 1.70 -2.36
CA LEU A 106 -10.51 0.90 -2.88
C LEU A 106 -10.00 -0.44 -3.45
N ASP A 107 -10.75 -1.49 -3.14
CA ASP A 107 -10.49 -2.80 -3.73
C ASP A 107 -10.65 -2.76 -5.24
N ASN A 108 -9.64 -3.21 -5.92
CA ASN A 108 -9.63 -3.38 -7.36
C ASN A 108 -8.72 -4.58 -7.74
N GLU A 109 -8.28 -4.59 -8.99
CA GLU A 109 -7.44 -5.62 -9.58
C GLU A 109 -6.06 -5.77 -8.89
N TYR A 110 -5.53 -4.72 -8.24
CA TYR A 110 -4.18 -4.68 -7.68
C TYR A 110 -4.19 -4.66 -6.14
N PRO A 111 -3.17 -5.25 -5.47
CA PRO A 111 -2.98 -5.04 -4.03
C PRO A 111 -2.79 -3.55 -3.69
N ALA A 112 -3.14 -3.18 -2.48
CA ALA A 112 -2.82 -1.85 -1.96
C ALA A 112 -1.32 -1.73 -1.67
N LEU A 113 -0.84 -0.49 -1.55
CA LEU A 113 0.46 -0.16 -0.98
C LEU A 113 0.21 0.31 0.46
N SER A 114 1.00 -0.16 1.42
CA SER A 114 0.83 0.24 2.82
C SER A 114 1.35 1.64 3.08
N HIS A 115 2.31 2.08 2.26
CA HIS A 115 2.93 3.38 2.42
C HIS A 115 3.44 3.93 1.09
N ILE A 116 3.12 5.20 0.81
CA ILE A 116 3.73 6.00 -0.27
C ILE A 116 4.16 7.31 0.36
N HIS A 117 5.44 7.64 0.24
CA HIS A 117 5.95 8.93 0.67
C HIS A 117 5.73 9.96 -0.44
N PHE A 118 5.08 11.07 -0.10
CA PHE A 118 4.81 12.19 -1.02
C PHE A 118 4.59 13.48 -0.22
N GLU A 119 4.71 14.59 -0.88
CA GLU A 119 4.45 15.93 -0.34
C GLU A 119 3.30 16.60 -1.12
N GLU A 120 2.77 17.70 -0.62
CA GLU A 120 1.68 18.42 -1.27
C GLU A 120 2.03 18.84 -2.71
N ASN A 121 3.30 19.20 -2.96
CA ASN A 121 3.78 19.55 -4.29
C ASN A 121 3.81 18.39 -5.30
N ASP A 122 3.71 17.15 -4.81
CA ASP A 122 3.64 15.95 -5.66
C ASP A 122 2.20 15.68 -6.15
N LEU A 123 1.22 16.37 -5.57
CA LEU A 123 -0.17 16.22 -5.92
C LEU A 123 -0.50 16.94 -7.23
N ILE A 124 -1.22 16.24 -8.10
CA ILE A 124 -1.82 16.84 -9.30
C ILE A 124 -3.21 17.31 -8.93
N THR A 125 -3.33 18.60 -8.64
CA THR A 125 -4.57 19.21 -8.18
C THR A 125 -4.69 20.65 -8.70
N SER A 126 -5.89 21.21 -8.65
CA SER A 126 -6.19 22.61 -8.95
C SER A 126 -6.67 23.39 -7.71
N PHE A 127 -6.63 22.77 -6.54
CA PHE A 127 -7.06 23.32 -5.25
C PHE A 127 -6.10 22.83 -4.15
N ALA A 128 -6.05 23.53 -3.01
CA ALA A 128 -5.29 23.08 -1.84
C ALA A 128 -5.98 21.90 -1.14
N VAL A 129 -5.19 20.99 -0.53
CA VAL A 129 -5.73 19.78 0.12
C VAL A 129 -6.60 20.09 1.35
N ASP A 130 -6.40 21.25 1.96
CA ASP A 130 -7.15 21.80 3.08
C ASP A 130 -8.21 22.83 2.65
N GLU A 131 -8.46 22.96 1.32
CA GLU A 131 -9.50 23.87 0.80
C GLU A 131 -10.89 23.35 1.13
N GLY A 132 -11.69 24.22 1.73
CA GLY A 132 -13.09 23.95 2.07
C GLY A 132 -13.28 23.54 3.53
N GLU A 133 -14.46 22.97 3.82
CA GLU A 133 -14.78 22.52 5.18
C GLU A 133 -14.12 21.15 5.47
N PRO A 134 -13.46 20.98 6.64
CA PRO A 134 -12.97 19.68 7.05
C PRO A 134 -14.13 18.67 7.18
N ILE A 135 -13.88 17.43 6.81
CA ILE A 135 -14.86 16.33 6.95
C ILE A 135 -15.06 15.94 8.42
N VAL A 136 -13.96 15.99 9.19
CA VAL A 136 -13.99 15.71 10.63
C VAL A 136 -13.31 16.86 11.35
N LYS A 137 -13.93 17.30 12.43
CA LYS A 137 -13.42 18.31 13.35
C LYS A 137 -13.48 17.74 14.76
N GLU A 138 -12.41 17.86 15.50
CA GLU A 138 -12.34 17.47 16.90
C GLU A 138 -11.71 18.59 17.73
N SER A 139 -12.16 18.73 18.98
CA SER A 139 -11.59 19.62 19.96
C SER A 139 -11.26 18.85 21.24
N THR A 140 -10.04 19.01 21.75
CA THR A 140 -9.63 18.37 22.99
C THR A 140 -10.26 19.00 24.24
N GLY A 141 -10.92 20.17 24.11
CA GLY A 141 -11.38 20.93 25.24
C GLY A 141 -10.23 21.54 26.08
N PHE A 142 -10.57 22.17 27.16
CA PHE A 142 -9.60 22.86 28.04
C PHE A 142 -8.89 21.84 28.94
N MET A 143 -7.59 21.65 28.76
CA MET A 143 -6.75 20.71 29.49
C MET A 143 -5.91 21.42 30.57
N GLY A 144 -6.57 22.10 31.53
CA GLY A 144 -5.89 22.79 32.64
C GLY A 144 -5.12 24.02 32.19
N ASN A 145 -3.78 23.99 32.19
CA ASN A 145 -2.93 25.13 31.80
C ASN A 145 -2.70 25.21 30.29
N TYR A 146 -3.18 24.23 29.51
CA TYR A 146 -3.10 24.19 28.08
C TYR A 146 -4.47 24.57 27.51
N GLY A 147 -4.48 25.46 26.53
CA GLY A 147 -5.68 25.76 25.77
C GLY A 147 -6.22 24.54 25.01
N PRO A 148 -7.42 24.61 24.45
CA PRO A 148 -7.94 23.54 23.61
C PRO A 148 -7.11 23.44 22.33
N ASP A 149 -6.87 22.23 21.86
CA ASP A 149 -6.38 21.96 20.51
C ASP A 149 -7.54 21.58 19.61
N LEU A 150 -7.50 22.10 18.40
CA LEU A 150 -8.40 21.71 17.32
C LEU A 150 -7.68 20.76 16.37
N THR A 151 -8.45 19.81 15.86
CA THR A 151 -7.95 18.88 14.85
C THR A 151 -8.94 18.82 13.68
N HIS A 152 -8.42 19.03 12.49
CA HIS A 152 -9.17 19.00 11.25
C HIS A 152 -8.66 17.91 10.31
N TRP A 153 -9.57 17.16 9.67
CA TRP A 153 -9.26 16.18 8.63
C TRP A 153 -10.00 16.51 7.34
N TYR A 154 -9.23 16.50 6.25
CA TYR A 154 -9.73 16.69 4.89
C TYR A 154 -9.45 15.42 4.10
N HIS A 155 -10.49 14.78 3.54
CA HIS A 155 -10.36 13.52 2.82
C HIS A 155 -10.76 13.71 1.36
N HIS A 156 -9.79 13.80 0.48
CA HIS A 156 -10.01 13.91 -0.95
C HIS A 156 -9.86 12.57 -1.65
N ALA A 157 -10.84 12.21 -2.52
CA ALA A 157 -10.64 11.09 -3.41
C ALA A 157 -9.50 11.38 -4.38
N ALA A 158 -8.66 10.38 -4.63
CA ALA A 158 -7.53 10.46 -5.53
C ALA A 158 -7.37 9.21 -6.38
N VAL A 159 -6.70 9.35 -7.52
CA VAL A 159 -6.19 8.24 -8.32
C VAL A 159 -4.67 8.29 -8.27
N VAL A 160 -4.07 7.22 -7.76
CA VAL A 160 -2.62 7.02 -7.80
C VAL A 160 -2.28 6.13 -8.99
N ILE A 161 -1.30 6.57 -9.80
CA ILE A 161 -0.83 5.85 -10.99
C ILE A 161 0.69 5.68 -10.89
N TRP A 162 1.19 4.47 -11.09
CA TRP A 162 2.63 4.18 -11.05
C TRP A 162 3.04 3.11 -12.06
N SER A 163 4.27 3.21 -12.54
CA SER A 163 4.84 2.28 -13.50
C SER A 163 5.34 1.00 -12.83
N PRO A 164 5.59 -0.10 -13.58
CA PRO A 164 6.27 -1.28 -13.05
C PRO A 164 7.67 -0.97 -12.47
N GLU A 165 8.39 0.00 -13.02
CA GLU A 165 9.70 0.45 -12.51
C GLU A 165 9.55 1.13 -11.14
N GLN A 166 8.57 2.01 -11.00
CA GLN A 166 8.23 2.63 -9.71
C GLN A 166 7.72 1.60 -8.70
N ASN A 167 6.97 0.58 -9.16
CA ASN A 167 6.49 -0.50 -8.30
C ASN A 167 7.63 -1.25 -7.62
N VAL A 168 8.74 -1.50 -8.31
CA VAL A 168 9.94 -2.11 -7.73
C VAL A 168 10.47 -1.29 -6.55
N GLN A 169 10.56 0.03 -6.71
CA GLN A 169 11.06 0.92 -5.67
C GLN A 169 10.06 1.02 -4.50
N LEU A 170 8.78 1.12 -4.81
CA LEU A 170 7.72 1.15 -3.81
C LEU A 170 7.69 -0.14 -2.98
N LEU A 171 7.72 -1.30 -3.64
CA LEU A 171 7.70 -2.60 -2.95
C LEU A 171 8.89 -2.80 -2.02
N ALA A 172 10.05 -2.26 -2.34
CA ALA A 172 11.22 -2.32 -1.46
C ALA A 172 11.01 -1.60 -0.12
N GLN A 173 10.10 -0.64 -0.06
CA GLN A 173 9.79 0.17 1.12
C GLN A 173 8.56 -0.34 1.89
N GLN A 174 7.80 -1.30 1.32
CA GLN A 174 6.59 -1.82 1.94
C GLN A 174 6.88 -2.81 3.07
N ASP A 175 5.88 -2.99 3.93
CA ASP A 175 5.87 -4.09 4.88
C ASP A 175 5.81 -5.46 4.20
N VAL A 176 6.11 -6.51 4.96
CA VAL A 176 6.14 -7.88 4.44
C VAL A 176 4.77 -8.34 3.93
N ALA A 177 3.69 -7.97 4.60
CA ALA A 177 2.35 -8.39 4.21
C ALA A 177 1.96 -7.81 2.84
N THR A 178 2.29 -6.53 2.60
CA THR A 178 2.08 -5.88 1.30
C THR A 178 2.94 -6.52 0.22
N GLN A 179 4.23 -6.78 0.49
CA GLN A 179 5.12 -7.45 -0.48
C GLN A 179 4.58 -8.83 -0.88
N LEU A 180 4.11 -9.61 0.09
CA LEU A 180 3.53 -10.95 -0.17
C LEU A 180 2.22 -10.89 -0.93
N SER A 181 1.38 -9.90 -0.65
CA SER A 181 0.15 -9.68 -1.41
C SER A 181 0.45 -9.42 -2.89
N TRP A 182 1.50 -8.64 -3.17
CA TRP A 182 1.97 -8.42 -4.54
C TRP A 182 2.58 -9.67 -5.17
N MET A 183 3.36 -10.46 -4.42
CA MET A 183 3.84 -11.77 -4.90
C MET A 183 2.68 -12.68 -5.29
N ALA A 184 1.69 -12.80 -4.42
CA ALA A 184 0.49 -13.61 -4.69
C ALA A 184 -0.27 -13.10 -5.93
N TYR A 185 -0.45 -11.79 -6.07
CA TYR A 185 -1.07 -11.17 -7.23
C TYR A 185 -0.31 -11.52 -8.53
N PHE A 186 1.01 -11.34 -8.54
CA PHE A 186 1.83 -11.64 -9.70
C PHE A 186 1.79 -13.12 -10.07
N THR A 187 1.85 -14.00 -9.07
CA THR A 187 1.81 -15.45 -9.29
C THR A 187 0.47 -15.87 -9.87
N GLN A 188 -0.64 -15.37 -9.33
CA GLN A 188 -1.98 -15.71 -9.80
C GLN A 188 -2.26 -15.20 -11.22
N ASN A 189 -1.80 -14.00 -11.54
CA ASN A 189 -2.08 -13.35 -12.81
C ASN A 189 -0.97 -13.54 -13.86
N GLN A 190 0.21 -14.00 -13.46
CA GLN A 190 1.41 -14.17 -14.30
C GLN A 190 1.81 -12.87 -15.03
N THR A 191 1.72 -11.74 -14.33
CA THR A 191 1.83 -10.39 -14.92
C THR A 191 3.07 -9.60 -14.54
N ALA A 192 3.92 -10.11 -13.61
CA ALA A 192 5.11 -9.38 -13.18
C ALA A 192 6.07 -9.11 -14.36
N SER A 193 6.60 -7.90 -14.40
CA SER A 193 7.68 -7.54 -15.30
C SER A 193 9.00 -8.22 -14.90
N LYS A 194 9.95 -8.27 -15.81
CA LYS A 194 11.28 -8.83 -15.51
C LYS A 194 12.00 -8.09 -14.38
N LEU A 195 11.77 -6.79 -14.25
CA LEU A 195 12.36 -5.98 -13.18
C LEU A 195 11.73 -6.32 -11.82
N GLU A 196 10.43 -6.47 -11.75
CA GLU A 196 9.72 -6.87 -10.52
C GLU A 196 10.12 -8.28 -10.09
N ILE A 197 10.21 -9.23 -11.02
CA ILE A 197 10.69 -10.58 -10.76
C ILE A 197 12.11 -10.53 -10.17
N ALA A 198 13.01 -9.78 -10.80
CA ALA A 198 14.40 -9.67 -10.34
C ALA A 198 14.48 -9.06 -8.94
N ALA A 199 13.69 -8.00 -8.67
CA ALA A 199 13.65 -7.33 -7.37
C ALA A 199 13.13 -8.25 -6.26
N ILE A 200 12.03 -8.96 -6.50
CA ILE A 200 11.45 -9.90 -5.53
C ILE A 200 12.44 -11.05 -5.27
N ASN A 201 13.03 -11.63 -6.31
CA ASN A 201 14.03 -12.68 -6.15
C ASN A 201 15.23 -12.20 -5.34
N GLN A 202 15.69 -10.98 -5.57
CA GLN A 202 16.75 -10.37 -4.78
C GLN A 202 16.35 -10.21 -3.30
N GLN A 203 15.14 -9.77 -3.01
CA GLN A 203 14.64 -9.65 -1.63
C GLN A 203 14.55 -11.01 -0.94
N LEU A 204 14.09 -12.05 -1.64
CA LEU A 204 14.08 -13.42 -1.13
C LEU A 204 15.49 -13.90 -0.80
N ASP A 205 16.46 -13.62 -1.66
CA ASP A 205 17.85 -14.02 -1.49
C ASP A 205 18.54 -13.35 -0.29
N TYR A 206 18.10 -12.17 0.14
CA TYR A 206 18.69 -11.38 1.22
C TYR A 206 18.00 -11.50 2.59
N GLY A 207 17.20 -12.51 2.83
CA GLY A 207 16.66 -12.77 4.15
C GLY A 207 15.18 -12.44 4.34
N PHE A 208 14.40 -12.53 3.29
CA PHE A 208 12.95 -12.44 3.37
C PHE A 208 12.35 -13.50 4.31
N GLY A 209 12.99 -14.67 4.40
CA GLY A 209 12.59 -15.76 5.29
C GLY A 209 12.47 -15.36 6.75
N ASP A 210 13.33 -14.49 7.26
CA ASP A 210 13.29 -13.98 8.63
C ASP A 210 12.04 -13.18 8.95
N ARG A 211 11.45 -12.56 7.94
CA ARG A 211 10.27 -11.71 8.07
C ARG A 211 8.98 -12.49 7.92
N CYS A 212 9.02 -13.65 7.28
CA CYS A 212 7.85 -14.50 7.06
C CYS A 212 7.52 -15.28 8.34
N ARG A 213 6.65 -14.75 9.19
CA ARG A 213 6.31 -15.35 10.50
C ARG A 213 4.94 -16.06 10.52
N GLN A 214 4.15 -15.91 9.47
CA GLN A 214 2.80 -16.49 9.40
C GLN A 214 2.74 -17.59 8.32
N PRO A 215 1.89 -18.63 8.47
CA PRO A 215 1.75 -19.71 7.48
C PRO A 215 1.47 -19.20 6.07
N ASP A 216 0.54 -18.28 5.93
CA ASP A 216 0.14 -17.73 4.62
C ASP A 216 1.31 -17.05 3.88
N HIS A 217 2.29 -16.53 4.63
CA HIS A 217 3.50 -15.96 4.06
C HIS A 217 4.33 -17.01 3.32
N PHE A 218 4.46 -18.18 3.88
CA PHE A 218 5.23 -19.27 3.25
C PHE A 218 4.53 -19.81 2.02
N ASN A 219 3.20 -19.88 2.04
CA ASN A 219 2.41 -20.32 0.90
C ASN A 219 2.64 -19.41 -0.32
N ALA A 220 2.61 -18.10 -0.13
CA ALA A 220 2.89 -17.13 -1.20
C ALA A 220 4.32 -17.26 -1.74
N VAL A 221 5.31 -17.49 -0.86
CA VAL A 221 6.71 -17.73 -1.27
C VAL A 221 6.84 -19.01 -2.08
N VAL A 222 6.21 -20.12 -1.64
CA VAL A 222 6.24 -21.39 -2.38
C VAL A 222 5.64 -21.24 -3.77
N ASP A 223 4.48 -20.61 -3.89
CA ASP A 223 3.84 -20.36 -5.19
C ASP A 223 4.73 -19.52 -6.12
N TRP A 224 5.39 -18.50 -5.57
CA TRP A 224 6.34 -17.69 -6.32
C TRP A 224 7.55 -18.50 -6.80
N LEU A 225 8.17 -19.29 -5.91
CA LEU A 225 9.32 -20.12 -6.25
C LEU A 225 9.01 -21.12 -7.37
N ILE A 226 7.85 -21.75 -7.30
CA ILE A 226 7.38 -22.69 -8.31
C ILE A 226 7.15 -21.98 -9.63
N TRP A 227 6.44 -20.85 -9.61
CA TRP A 227 6.13 -20.08 -10.82
C TRP A 227 7.40 -19.56 -11.52
N GLN A 228 8.35 -19.02 -10.73
CA GLN A 228 9.59 -18.47 -11.29
C GLN A 228 10.70 -19.51 -11.51
N ASN A 229 10.49 -20.73 -11.06
CA ASN A 229 11.54 -21.76 -11.03
C ASN A 229 12.84 -21.22 -10.37
N HIS A 230 12.70 -20.50 -9.25
CA HIS A 230 13.80 -19.76 -8.60
C HIS A 230 14.67 -20.69 -7.75
N GLN A 231 15.53 -21.43 -8.42
CA GLN A 231 16.39 -22.45 -7.83
C GLN A 231 17.44 -21.90 -6.86
N ALA A 232 17.98 -20.71 -7.16
CA ALA A 232 19.04 -20.11 -6.36
C ALA A 232 18.61 -19.88 -4.90
N PHE A 233 17.34 -19.54 -4.66
CA PHE A 233 16.80 -19.37 -3.31
C PHE A 233 16.90 -20.67 -2.48
N LEU A 234 16.50 -21.80 -3.05
CA LEU A 234 16.53 -23.08 -2.36
C LEU A 234 17.93 -23.52 -1.94
N ASN A 235 18.93 -23.16 -2.72
CA ASN A 235 20.34 -23.46 -2.41
C ASN A 235 20.92 -22.56 -1.30
N LYS A 236 20.29 -21.40 -1.05
CA LYS A 236 20.74 -20.41 -0.05
C LYS A 236 19.98 -20.50 1.27
N ILE A 237 18.83 -21.20 1.31
CA ILE A 237 18.06 -21.36 2.54
C ILE A 237 18.91 -22.10 3.58
N GLU A 238 19.18 -21.44 4.69
CA GLU A 238 19.84 -22.04 5.84
C GLU A 238 18.91 -23.04 6.54
N TYR A 239 19.49 -24.04 7.21
CA TYR A 239 18.75 -25.13 7.87
C TYR A 239 17.67 -24.63 8.84
N GLU A 240 17.98 -23.59 9.63
CA GLU A 240 17.05 -23.01 10.60
C GLU A 240 15.80 -22.41 9.93
N TYR A 241 15.96 -21.79 8.77
CA TYR A 241 14.84 -21.27 7.99
C TYR A 241 14.03 -22.37 7.33
N LEU A 242 14.68 -23.44 6.90
CA LEU A 242 13.98 -24.61 6.42
C LEU A 242 13.08 -25.21 7.50
N GLN A 243 13.54 -25.36 8.73
CA GLN A 243 12.71 -25.85 9.84
C GLN A 243 11.52 -24.93 10.12
N LEU A 244 11.69 -23.60 10.10
CA LEU A 244 10.60 -22.64 10.26
C LEU A 244 9.57 -22.76 9.13
N LEU A 245 10.03 -22.85 7.91
CA LEU A 245 9.22 -23.06 6.72
C LEU A 245 8.39 -24.34 6.87
N PHE A 246 9.03 -25.43 7.27
CA PHE A 246 8.43 -26.74 7.41
C PHE A 246 7.35 -26.83 8.48
N ASN A 247 7.54 -26.18 9.59
CA ASN A 247 6.57 -26.18 10.69
C ASN A 247 5.35 -25.28 10.44
N ARG A 248 5.33 -24.50 9.36
CA ARG A 248 4.32 -23.47 9.13
C ARG A 248 3.61 -23.54 7.78
N ILE A 249 4.12 -24.33 6.83
CA ILE A 249 3.50 -24.53 5.53
C ILE A 249 2.31 -25.49 5.69
N ASP A 250 1.18 -25.19 5.04
CA ASP A 250 0.05 -26.09 4.94
C ASP A 250 0.38 -27.36 4.15
N ALA A 251 -0.25 -28.47 4.49
CA ALA A 251 0.01 -29.78 3.88
C ALA A 251 -0.15 -29.76 2.34
N GLU A 252 -1.08 -28.97 1.82
CA GLU A 252 -1.29 -28.80 0.38
C GLU A 252 -0.09 -28.16 -0.30
N TYR A 253 0.47 -27.10 0.31
CA TYR A 253 1.65 -26.42 -0.21
C TYR A 253 2.92 -27.25 -0.09
N TRP A 254 2.98 -28.08 0.93
CA TRP A 254 4.00 -29.12 1.03
C TRP A 254 4.00 -30.05 -0.15
N GLN A 255 2.84 -30.61 -0.47
CA GLN A 255 2.71 -31.51 -1.61
C GLN A 255 3.09 -30.82 -2.91
N LYS A 256 2.65 -29.57 -3.09
CA LYS A 256 3.02 -28.73 -4.23
C LYS A 256 4.54 -28.58 -4.37
N LEU A 257 5.22 -28.25 -3.28
CA LEU A 257 6.68 -28.08 -3.24
C LEU A 257 7.40 -29.39 -3.57
N LEU A 258 6.97 -30.52 -2.95
CA LEU A 258 7.54 -31.84 -3.19
C LEU A 258 7.35 -32.30 -4.64
N ASP A 259 6.19 -32.06 -5.23
CA ASP A 259 5.89 -32.43 -6.62
C ASP A 259 6.74 -31.60 -7.61
N TRP A 260 7.02 -30.34 -7.26
CA TRP A 260 7.84 -29.48 -8.10
C TRP A 260 9.35 -29.80 -8.02
N LEU A 261 9.87 -30.08 -6.83
CA LEU A 261 11.30 -30.30 -6.59
C LEU A 261 11.92 -31.40 -7.46
N PRO A 262 11.36 -32.61 -7.59
CA PRO A 262 11.92 -33.64 -8.45
C PRO A 262 11.95 -33.28 -9.93
N GLN A 263 10.94 -32.57 -10.39
CA GLN A 263 10.81 -32.15 -11.79
C GLN A 263 11.89 -31.15 -12.20
N ASN A 264 12.47 -30.44 -11.24
CA ASN A 264 13.46 -29.40 -11.45
C ASN A 264 14.88 -29.79 -11.01
N GLU A 265 15.17 -31.08 -10.90
CA GLU A 265 16.51 -31.64 -10.57
C GLU A 265 17.07 -31.19 -9.19
N HIS A 266 16.20 -30.86 -8.23
CA HIS A 266 16.63 -30.47 -6.87
C HIS A 266 16.87 -31.66 -5.94
N VAL A 267 17.58 -32.66 -6.44
CA VAL A 267 17.86 -33.90 -5.68
C VAL A 267 18.54 -33.60 -4.34
N GLN A 268 19.49 -32.65 -4.33
CA GLN A 268 20.21 -32.31 -3.10
C GLN A 268 19.31 -31.68 -2.03
N PHE A 269 18.37 -30.82 -2.44
CA PHE A 269 17.43 -30.21 -1.53
C PHE A 269 16.41 -31.24 -1.02
N PHE A 270 15.96 -32.12 -1.89
CA PHE A 270 15.07 -33.21 -1.52
C PHE A 270 15.76 -34.19 -0.57
N GLU A 271 17.01 -34.56 -0.81
CA GLU A 271 17.82 -35.38 0.09
C GLU A 271 17.99 -34.68 1.46
N LYS A 272 18.30 -33.40 1.48
CA LYS A 272 18.42 -32.62 2.72
C LYS A 272 17.12 -32.62 3.53
N ILE A 273 15.99 -32.41 2.87
CA ILE A 273 14.68 -32.48 3.52
C ILE A 273 14.38 -33.86 4.09
N THR A 274 14.54 -34.90 3.28
CA THR A 274 14.16 -36.25 3.67
C THR A 274 15.10 -36.88 4.69
N THR A 275 16.38 -36.50 4.70
CA THR A 275 17.37 -37.07 5.61
C THR A 275 17.56 -36.27 6.90
N GLU A 276 17.44 -34.96 6.86
CA GLU A 276 17.76 -34.10 8.00
C GLU A 276 16.52 -33.57 8.73
N ILE A 277 15.41 -33.35 8.02
CA ILE A 277 14.21 -32.70 8.58
C ILE A 277 13.11 -33.72 8.87
N TYR A 278 12.84 -34.62 7.95
CA TYR A 278 11.74 -35.58 8.10
C TYR A 278 11.87 -36.49 9.34
N PRO A 279 13.08 -36.94 9.73
CA PRO A 279 13.24 -37.69 10.98
C PRO A 279 12.86 -36.91 12.23
N SER A 280 13.12 -35.59 12.27
CA SER A 280 12.79 -34.73 13.41
C SER A 280 11.30 -34.37 13.52
N LEU A 281 10.51 -34.63 12.48
CA LEU A 281 9.06 -34.43 12.47
C LEU A 281 8.29 -35.69 12.89
N LEU A 282 8.99 -36.86 12.98
CA LEU A 282 8.39 -38.14 13.38
C LEU A 282 8.69 -38.46 14.85
N GLU A 283 9.52 -37.71 15.53
CA GLU A 283 9.73 -37.73 16.97
C GLU A 283 8.85 -36.69 17.68
#